data_8e7b9f1e43264338e80a7e60c85622d9
#
_entry.id   8e7b9f1e43264338e80a7e60c85622d9
#
_cell.length_a   1.000
_cell.length_b   1.000
_cell.length_c   1.000
_cell.angle_alpha   90.00
_cell.angle_beta   90.00
_cell.angle_gamma   90.00
#
_symmetry.space_group_name_H-M   'P 1'
#
loop_
_entity.id
_entity.type
_entity.pdbx_description
1 polymer ?
#
loop_
_entity_poly.entity_id
_entity_poly.type
_entity_poly.pdbx_seq_one_letter_code
_entity_poly.pdbx_strand_id
1 'polypeptide(L)'
;MNQFGNNVKKVMIVFLFLFIALISYIAYFQAFKAPDLAKDTNNKRVAAEKNNILRGTIYDRNMSPLTSGKKTGALTQSRNYIGGDVYVHALGYVSQTYGTTALERLYNEELTTYTPTKEDKKNSLFYNFSFEKLKTEFKNRGKEDDEIKKVGNGVVTTLNPTIQQAAYDALGSNKGAAVALNPKTGEVLAMVSKPTYDPNNLEAAISAANSGGASNSPLINRATNGLYPPGSTFKVVTTTSALENIPDVLSRTFDDSNGYIQISDKYSLSNDSGEANGYVDLKSAFLASSNVVFGGILARELGSETLKETAEKFGFNNDVPKEGFGLAQS
;
A
#
# COMPACT_ATOMS: atom_id res chain seq x y z
N MET A 1 -51.76 -7.71 -57.78
CA MET A 1 -51.74 -7.64 -56.29
C MET A 1 -50.62 -8.44 -55.63
N ASN A 2 -49.94 -9.38 -56.31
CA ASN A 2 -48.88 -10.19 -55.63
C ASN A 2 -47.50 -9.54 -55.50
N GLN A 3 -47.17 -8.51 -56.29
CA GLN A 3 -45.83 -7.86 -56.15
C GLN A 3 -45.65 -7.02 -54.91
N PHE A 4 -46.66 -6.30 -54.43
CA PHE A 4 -46.64 -5.52 -53.25
C PHE A 4 -46.43 -6.39 -51.97
N GLY A 5 -47.16 -7.53 -51.90
CA GLY A 5 -46.99 -8.48 -50.80
C GLY A 5 -45.60 -9.14 -50.75
N ASN A 6 -44.98 -9.38 -51.91
CA ASN A 6 -43.60 -9.92 -51.92
C ASN A 6 -42.53 -8.90 -51.54
N ASN A 7 -42.72 -7.63 -51.86
CA ASN A 7 -41.81 -6.57 -51.43
C ASN A 7 -41.90 -6.33 -49.94
N VAL A 8 -43.11 -6.35 -49.37
CA VAL A 8 -43.31 -6.27 -47.92
C VAL A 8 -42.64 -7.44 -47.21
N LYS A 9 -42.77 -8.67 -47.68
CA LYS A 9 -42.08 -9.84 -47.12
C LYS A 9 -40.56 -9.71 -47.16
N LYS A 10 -39.99 -9.22 -48.25
CA LYS A 10 -38.53 -8.97 -48.37
C LYS A 10 -38.05 -7.95 -47.33
N VAL A 11 -38.79 -6.85 -47.19
CA VAL A 11 -38.46 -5.82 -46.16
C VAL A 11 -38.56 -6.41 -44.76
N MET A 12 -39.60 -7.17 -44.43
CA MET A 12 -39.72 -7.87 -43.16
C MET A 12 -38.55 -8.82 -42.89
N ILE A 13 -38.10 -9.57 -43.87
CA ILE A 13 -36.95 -10.49 -43.71
C ILE A 13 -35.67 -9.70 -43.43
N VAL A 14 -35.44 -8.59 -44.12
CA VAL A 14 -34.28 -7.72 -43.86
C VAL A 14 -34.33 -7.17 -42.45
N PHE A 15 -35.48 -6.67 -41.98
CA PHE A 15 -35.61 -6.18 -40.59
C PHE A 15 -35.42 -7.30 -39.58
N LEU A 16 -35.96 -8.49 -39.80
CA LEU A 16 -35.76 -9.64 -38.93
C LEU A 16 -34.27 -9.98 -38.80
N PHE A 17 -33.53 -9.98 -39.92
CA PHE A 17 -32.09 -10.22 -39.93
C PHE A 17 -31.32 -9.15 -39.17
N LEU A 18 -31.68 -7.89 -39.34
CA LEU A 18 -31.08 -6.78 -38.58
C LEU A 18 -31.35 -6.88 -37.07
N PHE A 19 -32.58 -7.28 -36.66
CA PHE A 19 -32.91 -7.52 -35.26
C PHE A 19 -32.10 -8.68 -34.66
N ILE A 20 -32.00 -9.80 -35.40
CA ILE A 20 -31.17 -10.92 -34.92
C ILE A 20 -29.71 -10.52 -34.79
N ALA A 21 -29.16 -9.77 -35.74
CA ALA A 21 -27.80 -9.26 -35.71
C ALA A 21 -27.59 -8.32 -34.49
N LEU A 22 -28.55 -7.44 -34.23
CA LEU A 22 -28.51 -6.52 -33.07
C LEU A 22 -28.55 -7.27 -31.72
N ILE A 23 -29.47 -8.24 -31.60
CA ILE A 23 -29.58 -9.07 -30.40
C ILE A 23 -28.28 -9.85 -30.16
N SER A 24 -27.73 -10.45 -31.21
CA SER A 24 -26.47 -11.19 -31.15
C SER A 24 -25.31 -10.29 -30.75
N TYR A 25 -25.24 -9.07 -31.25
CA TYR A 25 -24.22 -8.08 -30.88
C TYR A 25 -24.37 -7.63 -29.43
N ILE A 26 -25.60 -7.38 -28.98
CA ILE A 26 -25.86 -7.01 -27.56
C ILE A 26 -25.46 -8.17 -26.62
N ALA A 27 -25.81 -9.41 -26.98
CA ALA A 27 -25.41 -10.57 -26.17
C ALA A 27 -23.88 -10.74 -26.10
N TYR A 28 -23.22 -10.62 -27.27
CA TYR A 28 -21.76 -10.63 -27.34
C TYR A 28 -21.13 -9.50 -26.45
N PHE A 29 -21.65 -8.29 -26.59
CA PHE A 29 -21.17 -7.15 -25.83
C PHE A 29 -21.32 -7.35 -24.32
N GLN A 30 -22.49 -7.83 -23.87
CA GLN A 30 -22.75 -8.11 -22.46
C GLN A 30 -21.87 -9.24 -21.91
N ALA A 31 -21.63 -10.29 -22.70
CA ALA A 31 -20.86 -11.44 -22.25
C ALA A 31 -19.34 -11.16 -22.19
N PHE A 32 -18.80 -10.40 -23.15
CA PHE A 32 -17.35 -10.28 -23.35
C PHE A 32 -16.77 -8.88 -23.17
N LYS A 33 -17.55 -7.82 -23.39
CA LYS A 33 -17.06 -6.43 -23.32
C LYS A 33 -17.53 -5.66 -22.09
N ALA A 34 -18.76 -5.91 -21.63
CA ALA A 34 -19.31 -5.20 -20.49
C ALA A 34 -18.55 -5.46 -19.17
N PRO A 35 -18.06 -6.68 -18.87
CA PRO A 35 -17.25 -6.93 -17.67
C PRO A 35 -15.93 -6.15 -17.65
N ASP A 36 -15.28 -5.99 -18.82
CA ASP A 36 -14.02 -5.23 -18.89
C ASP A 36 -14.27 -3.73 -18.71
N LEU A 37 -15.34 -3.20 -19.32
CA LEU A 37 -15.76 -1.81 -19.13
C LEU A 37 -16.22 -1.51 -17.70
N ALA A 38 -16.82 -2.50 -17.02
CA ALA A 38 -17.21 -2.35 -15.63
C ALA A 38 -16.00 -2.31 -14.68
N LYS A 39 -14.88 -2.92 -15.06
CA LYS A 39 -13.62 -2.91 -14.30
C LYS A 39 -12.74 -1.71 -14.61
N ASP A 40 -13.03 -0.94 -15.65
CA ASP A 40 -12.24 0.23 -16.01
C ASP A 40 -12.28 1.29 -14.89
N THR A 41 -11.11 1.63 -14.38
CA THR A 41 -10.93 2.65 -13.34
C THR A 41 -11.41 4.04 -13.75
N ASN A 42 -11.50 4.30 -15.06
CA ASN A 42 -12.00 5.57 -15.63
C ASN A 42 -13.54 5.58 -15.82
N ASN A 43 -14.22 4.49 -15.47
CA ASN A 43 -15.67 4.42 -15.61
C ASN A 43 -16.37 5.28 -14.54
N LYS A 44 -16.78 6.47 -14.94
CA LYS A 44 -17.47 7.45 -14.07
C LYS A 44 -18.74 6.89 -13.40
N ARG A 45 -19.39 5.89 -14.01
CA ARG A 45 -20.58 5.25 -13.43
C ARG A 45 -20.23 4.37 -12.25
N VAL A 46 -19.16 3.59 -12.35
CA VAL A 46 -18.64 2.77 -11.22
C VAL A 46 -18.12 3.67 -10.11
N ALA A 47 -17.43 4.76 -10.45
CA ALA A 47 -17.02 5.76 -9.47
C ALA A 47 -18.22 6.42 -8.78
N ALA A 48 -19.30 6.70 -9.51
CA ALA A 48 -20.54 7.26 -8.96
C ALA A 48 -21.26 6.27 -8.03
N GLU A 49 -21.33 4.99 -8.39
CA GLU A 49 -21.92 3.93 -7.53
C GLU A 49 -21.11 3.75 -6.24
N LYS A 50 -19.78 3.77 -6.33
CA LYS A 50 -18.89 3.75 -5.14
C LYS A 50 -19.07 5.01 -4.27
N ASN A 51 -19.30 6.15 -4.87
CA ASN A 51 -19.52 7.40 -4.13
C ASN A 51 -20.90 7.47 -3.43
N ASN A 52 -21.85 6.58 -3.76
CA ASN A 52 -23.10 6.44 -3.01
C ASN A 52 -22.88 5.85 -1.60
N ILE A 53 -21.78 5.11 -1.42
CA ILE A 53 -21.38 4.59 -0.12
C ILE A 53 -20.41 5.58 0.52
N LEU A 54 -20.73 6.07 1.71
CA LEU A 54 -19.78 6.88 2.47
C LEU A 54 -18.59 5.99 2.83
N ARG A 55 -17.38 6.42 2.45
CA ARG A 55 -16.17 5.62 2.66
C ARG A 55 -15.98 5.29 4.13
N GLY A 56 -15.72 4.02 4.43
CA GLY A 56 -15.54 3.48 5.77
C GLY A 56 -14.36 4.12 6.51
N THR A 57 -14.39 4.07 7.83
CA THR A 57 -13.37 4.66 8.70
C THR A 57 -12.19 3.72 8.90
N ILE A 58 -10.97 4.26 8.86
CA ILE A 58 -9.76 3.56 9.29
C ILE A 58 -9.51 3.92 10.76
N TYR A 59 -9.28 2.92 11.59
CA TYR A 59 -9.04 3.04 13.02
C TYR A 59 -7.63 2.60 13.39
N ASP A 60 -7.10 3.14 14.49
CA ASP A 60 -5.93 2.59 15.15
C ASP A 60 -6.27 1.27 15.87
N ARG A 61 -5.29 0.65 16.51
CA ARG A 61 -5.47 -0.60 17.28
C ARG A 61 -6.43 -0.47 18.48
N ASN A 62 -6.66 0.75 18.97
CA ASN A 62 -7.54 1.05 20.09
C ASN A 62 -8.95 1.45 19.64
N MET A 63 -9.30 1.26 18.36
CA MET A 63 -10.55 1.68 17.76
C MET A 63 -10.76 3.20 17.72
N SER A 64 -9.70 4.00 17.89
CA SER A 64 -9.76 5.45 17.69
C SER A 64 -9.76 5.77 16.19
N PRO A 65 -10.67 6.63 15.68
CA PRO A 65 -10.76 6.92 14.26
C PRO A 65 -9.54 7.74 13.80
N LEU A 66 -8.86 7.24 12.78
CA LEU A 66 -7.76 7.95 12.10
C LEU A 66 -8.26 8.72 10.87
N THR A 67 -9.43 8.34 10.36
CA THR A 67 -10.07 9.00 9.22
C THR A 67 -11.57 9.16 9.47
N SER A 68 -12.16 10.14 8.80
CA SER A 68 -13.62 10.31 8.73
C SER A 68 -14.04 10.72 7.33
N GLY A 69 -15.31 10.55 7.00
CA GLY A 69 -15.89 10.94 5.73
C GLY A 69 -17.18 11.73 5.93
N LYS A 70 -17.47 12.65 5.00
CA LYS A 70 -18.74 13.37 4.94
C LYS A 70 -19.20 13.47 3.50
N LYS A 71 -20.48 13.20 3.23
CA LYS A 71 -21.07 13.50 1.92
C LYS A 71 -21.12 15.00 1.72
N THR A 72 -20.64 15.47 0.57
CA THR A 72 -20.64 16.87 0.15
C THR A 72 -21.61 17.13 -1.00
N GLY A 73 -22.19 16.06 -1.57
CA GLY A 73 -23.21 16.09 -2.61
C GLY A 73 -23.70 14.68 -2.89
N ALA A 74 -24.64 14.53 -3.82
CA ALA A 74 -25.25 13.25 -4.17
C ALA A 74 -24.20 12.19 -4.58
N LEU A 75 -23.15 12.59 -5.29
CA LEU A 75 -22.09 11.71 -5.79
C LEU A 75 -20.69 12.13 -5.32
N THR A 76 -20.59 13.02 -4.35
CA THR A 76 -19.31 13.54 -3.85
C THR A 76 -19.23 13.37 -2.33
N GLN A 77 -18.03 13.08 -1.86
CA GLN A 77 -17.73 12.99 -0.43
C GLN A 77 -16.34 13.59 -0.15
N SER A 78 -16.19 14.19 1.02
CA SER A 78 -14.90 14.60 1.55
C SER A 78 -14.34 13.53 2.46
N ARG A 79 -13.03 13.35 2.41
CA ARG A 79 -12.26 12.51 3.32
C ARG A 79 -11.45 13.42 4.24
N ASN A 80 -11.52 13.19 5.54
CA ASN A 80 -10.73 13.90 6.52
C ASN A 80 -9.80 12.94 7.25
N TYR A 81 -8.54 13.31 7.39
CA TYR A 81 -7.48 12.54 8.03
C TYR A 81 -7.21 13.14 9.41
N ILE A 82 -7.80 12.53 10.44
CA ILE A 82 -7.72 13.02 11.84
C ILE A 82 -6.29 12.90 12.37
N GLY A 83 -5.58 11.83 11.95
CA GLY A 83 -4.17 11.62 12.32
C GLY A 83 -3.19 12.57 11.64
N GLY A 84 -3.66 13.36 10.65
CA GLY A 84 -2.86 14.36 9.95
C GLY A 84 -1.59 13.79 9.32
N ASP A 85 -0.54 14.58 9.38
CA ASP A 85 0.78 14.27 8.81
C ASP A 85 1.55 13.18 9.55
N VAL A 86 1.19 12.87 10.81
CA VAL A 86 1.80 11.79 11.61
C VAL A 86 1.52 10.42 11.00
N TYR A 87 0.34 10.23 10.41
CA TYR A 87 -0.11 8.93 9.90
C TYR A 87 -0.15 8.85 8.37
N VAL A 88 0.09 9.96 7.66
CA VAL A 88 -0.20 10.05 6.22
C VAL A 88 0.50 8.98 5.39
N HIS A 89 1.73 8.62 5.70
CA HIS A 89 2.47 7.61 4.93
C HIS A 89 1.96 6.19 5.16
N ALA A 90 1.36 5.91 6.33
CA ALA A 90 0.69 4.65 6.57
C ALA A 90 -0.72 4.64 5.97
N LEU A 91 -1.51 5.68 6.20
CA LEU A 91 -2.89 5.78 5.71
C LEU A 91 -2.97 6.01 4.20
N GLY A 92 -2.11 6.89 3.69
CA GLY A 92 -2.21 7.40 2.32
C GLY A 92 -3.28 8.49 2.20
N TYR A 93 -3.77 8.65 0.97
CA TYR A 93 -4.83 9.60 0.63
C TYR A 93 -5.78 9.03 -0.41
N VAL A 94 -6.96 9.66 -0.51
CA VAL A 94 -7.94 9.44 -1.59
C VAL A 94 -8.15 10.74 -2.32
N SER A 95 -7.94 10.72 -3.62
CA SER A 95 -8.17 11.86 -4.51
C SER A 95 -8.81 11.40 -5.82
N GLN A 96 -9.76 12.17 -6.32
CA GLN A 96 -10.33 11.92 -7.66
C GLN A 96 -9.33 12.20 -8.78
N THR A 97 -8.39 13.12 -8.54
CA THR A 97 -7.39 13.53 -9.53
C THR A 97 -6.13 12.67 -9.44
N TYR A 98 -5.67 12.36 -8.22
CA TYR A 98 -4.37 11.72 -7.99
C TYR A 98 -4.48 10.26 -7.53
N GLY A 99 -5.71 9.73 -7.47
CA GLY A 99 -5.97 8.33 -7.09
C GLY A 99 -5.90 8.08 -5.59
N THR A 100 -5.60 6.85 -5.23
CA THR A 100 -5.52 6.37 -3.83
C THR A 100 -4.17 5.74 -3.56
N THR A 101 -3.67 5.85 -2.31
CA THR A 101 -2.36 5.31 -1.91
C THR A 101 -2.42 4.57 -0.58
N ALA A 102 -1.39 3.82 -0.24
CA ALA A 102 -1.17 3.11 1.03
C ALA A 102 -2.41 2.32 1.52
N LEU A 103 -2.79 2.41 2.78
CA LEU A 103 -3.94 1.67 3.35
C LEU A 103 -5.27 2.05 2.68
N GLU A 104 -5.45 3.30 2.28
CA GLU A 104 -6.63 3.73 1.51
C GLU A 104 -6.76 2.97 0.18
N ARG A 105 -5.63 2.64 -0.48
CA ARG A 105 -5.62 1.84 -1.70
C ARG A 105 -5.76 0.36 -1.39
N LEU A 106 -5.03 -0.14 -0.40
CA LEU A 106 -4.99 -1.56 -0.05
C LEU A 106 -6.37 -2.09 0.35
N TYR A 107 -7.09 -1.32 1.17
CA TYR A 107 -8.42 -1.66 1.66
C TYR A 107 -9.53 -0.87 0.95
N ASN A 108 -9.29 -0.49 -0.32
CA ASN A 108 -10.26 0.30 -1.06
C ASN A 108 -11.59 -0.42 -1.26
N GLU A 109 -11.56 -1.72 -1.46
CA GLU A 109 -12.75 -2.54 -1.64
C GLU A 109 -13.57 -2.58 -0.35
N GLU A 110 -12.96 -2.88 0.78
CA GLU A 110 -13.61 -2.94 2.10
C GLU A 110 -14.19 -1.58 2.46
N LEU A 111 -13.40 -0.52 2.32
CA LEU A 111 -13.82 0.84 2.65
C LEU A 111 -14.95 1.38 1.78
N THR A 112 -15.17 0.80 0.60
CA THR A 112 -16.26 1.18 -0.33
C THR A 112 -17.36 0.13 -0.44
N THR A 113 -17.27 -0.97 0.30
CA THR A 113 -18.31 -2.01 0.35
C THR A 113 -19.17 -1.82 1.58
N TYR A 114 -20.48 -1.72 1.35
CA TYR A 114 -21.46 -1.70 2.43
C TYR A 114 -21.96 -3.10 2.71
N THR A 115 -21.79 -3.56 3.95
CA THR A 115 -22.35 -4.83 4.44
C THR A 115 -23.57 -4.53 5.28
N PRO A 116 -24.81 -4.85 4.79
CA PRO A 116 -26.04 -4.57 5.53
C PRO A 116 -26.07 -5.29 6.87
N THR A 117 -26.38 -4.56 7.91
CA THR A 117 -26.63 -5.12 9.25
C THR A 117 -27.91 -5.98 9.28
N LYS A 118 -28.12 -6.75 10.36
CA LYS A 118 -29.39 -7.51 10.55
C LYS A 118 -30.61 -6.58 10.60
N GLU A 119 -30.44 -5.38 11.12
CA GLU A 119 -31.46 -4.35 11.23
C GLU A 119 -31.79 -3.74 9.87
N ASP A 120 -30.79 -3.47 9.04
CA ASP A 120 -30.97 -3.02 7.67
C ASP A 120 -31.73 -4.05 6.83
N LYS A 121 -31.40 -5.34 6.98
CA LYS A 121 -32.10 -6.43 6.27
C LYS A 121 -33.55 -6.54 6.70
N LYS A 122 -33.85 -6.38 7.99
CA LYS A 122 -35.21 -6.40 8.52
C LYS A 122 -36.03 -5.24 7.99
N ASN A 123 -35.47 -4.05 8.00
CA ASN A 123 -36.14 -2.84 7.50
C ASN A 123 -36.36 -2.92 5.97
N SER A 124 -35.40 -3.46 5.22
CA SER A 124 -35.51 -3.66 3.76
C SER A 124 -36.58 -4.66 3.38
N LEU A 125 -36.75 -5.76 4.12
CA LEU A 125 -37.81 -6.77 3.88
C LEU A 125 -39.21 -6.21 4.11
N PHE A 126 -39.40 -5.43 5.16
CA PHE A 126 -40.67 -4.78 5.44
C PHE A 126 -40.96 -3.62 4.48
N TYR A 127 -39.93 -2.85 4.09
CA TYR A 127 -40.05 -1.71 3.19
C TYR A 127 -40.43 -2.12 1.75
N ASN A 128 -39.93 -3.25 1.26
CA ASN A 128 -40.23 -3.73 -0.10
C ASN A 128 -41.65 -4.32 -0.25
N PHE A 129 -42.35 -4.68 0.85
CA PHE A 129 -43.69 -5.28 0.84
C PHE A 129 -44.84 -4.34 1.27
N SER A 130 -44.56 -3.08 1.57
CA SER A 130 -45.59 -2.15 2.08
C SER A 130 -46.23 -1.34 0.95
N PHE A 131 -47.58 -1.38 0.89
CA PHE A 131 -48.43 -0.50 0.08
C PHE A 131 -48.19 0.99 0.38
N GLU A 132 -47.62 1.31 1.51
CA GLU A 132 -47.19 2.64 1.94
C GLU A 132 -46.09 3.23 1.06
N LYS A 133 -45.20 2.42 0.46
CA LYS A 133 -44.16 2.86 -0.44
C LYS A 133 -44.70 3.55 -1.69
N LEU A 134 -45.78 3.01 -2.25
CA LEU A 134 -46.47 3.62 -3.40
C LEU A 134 -47.13 4.96 -3.05
N LYS A 135 -47.63 5.09 -1.83
CA LYS A 135 -48.23 6.34 -1.34
C LYS A 135 -47.21 7.41 -1.00
N THR A 136 -46.03 7.00 -0.48
CA THR A 136 -44.94 7.90 -0.08
C THR A 136 -44.16 8.42 -1.29
N GLU A 137 -43.93 7.57 -2.29
CA GLU A 137 -43.26 8.00 -3.54
C GLU A 137 -44.09 9.05 -4.31
N PHE A 138 -45.41 9.00 -4.25
CA PHE A 138 -46.28 10.02 -4.84
C PHE A 138 -46.34 11.32 -4.03
N LYS A 139 -46.13 11.25 -2.70
CA LYS A 139 -46.27 12.41 -1.79
C LYS A 139 -44.97 13.16 -1.55
N ASN A 140 -43.81 12.52 -1.79
CA ASN A 140 -42.48 13.05 -1.49
C ASN A 140 -41.65 13.43 -2.73
N ARG A 141 -42.29 13.68 -3.90
CA ARG A 141 -41.62 14.35 -5.01
C ARG A 141 -41.15 15.75 -4.54
N GLY A 142 -39.95 15.82 -3.93
CA GLY A 142 -39.33 17.08 -3.50
C GLY A 142 -38.84 17.14 -2.05
N LYS A 143 -38.94 16.07 -1.28
CA LYS A 143 -38.24 16.00 0.03
C LYS A 143 -37.11 14.99 -0.08
N GLU A 144 -35.88 15.40 0.31
CA GLU A 144 -34.76 14.51 0.50
C GLU A 144 -35.22 13.38 1.42
N ASP A 145 -35.34 12.16 0.87
CA ASP A 145 -35.49 10.96 1.66
C ASP A 145 -34.30 10.91 2.64
N ASP A 146 -34.57 10.52 3.90
CA ASP A 146 -33.55 10.03 4.82
C ASP A 146 -32.96 8.75 4.21
N GLU A 147 -32.11 8.93 3.18
CA GLU A 147 -31.34 7.85 2.60
C GLU A 147 -30.55 7.22 3.74
N ILE A 148 -30.84 5.94 4.02
CA ILE A 148 -30.01 5.11 4.89
C ILE A 148 -28.57 5.36 4.47
N LYS A 149 -27.81 6.06 5.31
CA LYS A 149 -26.41 6.39 5.02
C LYS A 149 -25.63 5.11 4.95
N LYS A 150 -25.49 4.57 3.73
CA LYS A 150 -24.65 3.40 3.49
C LYS A 150 -23.23 3.83 3.75
N VAL A 151 -22.63 3.26 4.80
CA VAL A 151 -21.25 3.48 5.19
C VAL A 151 -20.46 2.22 4.87
N GLY A 152 -19.32 2.36 4.22
CA GLY A 152 -18.42 1.25 3.93
C GLY A 152 -17.88 0.61 5.21
N ASN A 153 -17.35 -0.60 5.09
CA ASN A 153 -16.80 -1.33 6.21
C ASN A 153 -15.62 -0.55 6.82
N GLY A 154 -15.49 -0.60 8.14
CA GLY A 154 -14.33 -0.04 8.84
C GLY A 154 -13.12 -0.97 8.76
N VAL A 155 -11.93 -0.38 8.80
CA VAL A 155 -10.66 -1.12 8.86
C VAL A 155 -9.93 -0.77 10.15
N VAL A 156 -9.64 -1.77 10.98
CA VAL A 156 -8.84 -1.60 12.20
C VAL A 156 -7.39 -1.97 11.89
N THR A 157 -6.48 -1.04 12.15
CA THR A 157 -5.05 -1.24 11.94
C THR A 157 -4.35 -1.72 13.21
N THR A 158 -3.13 -2.18 13.06
CA THR A 158 -2.23 -2.52 14.17
C THR A 158 -1.44 -1.32 14.69
N LEU A 159 -1.61 -0.14 14.10
CA LEU A 159 -0.88 1.07 14.47
C LEU A 159 -1.17 1.47 15.93
N ASN A 160 -0.09 1.66 16.68
CA ASN A 160 -0.16 2.09 18.06
C ASN A 160 0.09 3.61 18.13
N PRO A 161 -0.87 4.41 18.61
CA PRO A 161 -0.74 5.88 18.59
C PRO A 161 0.46 6.40 19.39
N THR A 162 0.79 5.77 20.50
CA THR A 162 1.94 6.18 21.33
C THR A 162 3.26 5.92 20.60
N ILE A 163 3.42 4.73 20.00
CA ILE A 163 4.63 4.37 19.28
C ILE A 163 4.74 5.18 17.96
N GLN A 164 3.63 5.39 17.27
CA GLN A 164 3.57 6.21 16.05
C GLN A 164 4.01 7.65 16.33
N GLN A 165 3.47 8.27 17.38
CA GLN A 165 3.84 9.63 17.76
C GLN A 165 5.30 9.72 18.20
N ALA A 166 5.76 8.78 19.03
CA ALA A 166 7.16 8.74 19.49
C ALA A 166 8.14 8.60 18.30
N ALA A 167 7.82 7.74 17.33
CA ALA A 167 8.63 7.58 16.11
C ALA A 167 8.63 8.86 15.25
N TYR A 168 7.47 9.52 15.15
CA TYR A 168 7.35 10.78 14.43
C TYR A 168 8.19 11.89 15.07
N ASP A 169 8.12 12.03 16.40
CA ASP A 169 8.85 13.05 17.16
C ASP A 169 10.37 12.78 17.13
N ALA A 170 10.78 11.51 17.28
CA ALA A 170 12.18 11.12 17.27
C ALA A 170 12.88 11.40 15.92
N LEU A 171 12.17 11.28 14.80
CA LEU A 171 12.71 11.69 13.50
C LEU A 171 12.94 13.20 13.40
N GLY A 172 12.21 14.02 14.17
CA GLY A 172 12.35 15.46 14.17
C GLY A 172 12.27 16.05 12.76
N SER A 173 13.30 16.81 12.36
CA SER A 173 13.47 17.38 11.02
C SER A 173 14.32 16.50 10.08
N ASN A 174 14.78 15.34 10.54
CA ASN A 174 15.61 14.45 9.72
C ASN A 174 14.79 13.82 8.61
N LYS A 175 15.42 13.68 7.44
CA LYS A 175 14.87 12.92 6.32
C LYS A 175 15.15 11.43 6.53
N GLY A 176 14.11 10.63 6.49
CA GLY A 176 14.22 9.19 6.70
C GLY A 176 12.90 8.52 7.01
N ALA A 177 12.97 7.32 7.55
CA ALA A 177 11.81 6.57 7.99
C ALA A 177 12.08 5.87 9.32
N ALA A 178 11.01 5.64 10.08
CA ALA A 178 11.01 4.79 11.27
C ALA A 178 9.85 3.80 11.17
N VAL A 179 10.15 2.51 11.40
CA VAL A 179 9.16 1.43 11.41
C VAL A 179 9.33 0.63 12.69
N ALA A 180 8.24 0.41 13.42
CA ALA A 180 8.22 -0.47 14.58
C ALA A 180 7.36 -1.68 14.28
N LEU A 181 7.93 -2.87 14.45
CA LEU A 181 7.27 -4.15 14.21
C LEU A 181 7.21 -4.98 15.49
N ASN A 182 6.15 -5.75 15.64
CA ASN A 182 6.12 -6.83 16.61
C ASN A 182 6.79 -8.07 15.97
N PRO A 183 7.96 -8.51 16.45
CA PRO A 183 8.70 -9.60 15.80
C PRO A 183 8.02 -10.97 15.91
N LYS A 184 7.05 -11.13 16.81
CA LYS A 184 6.32 -12.39 17.00
C LYS A 184 5.09 -12.50 16.10
N THR A 185 4.42 -11.38 15.82
CA THR A 185 3.15 -11.37 15.09
C THR A 185 3.27 -10.76 13.69
N GLY A 186 4.34 -10.02 13.42
CA GLY A 186 4.51 -9.23 12.19
C GLY A 186 3.68 -7.93 12.16
N GLU A 187 2.96 -7.61 13.22
CA GLU A 187 2.17 -6.38 13.30
C GLU A 187 3.04 -5.14 13.12
N VAL A 188 2.63 -4.24 12.24
CA VAL A 188 3.22 -2.90 12.09
C VAL A 188 2.62 -2.00 13.16
N LEU A 189 3.41 -1.66 14.17
CA LEU A 189 3.00 -0.82 15.30
C LEU A 189 3.15 0.67 14.99
N ALA A 190 4.13 1.02 14.17
CA ALA A 190 4.35 2.37 13.66
C ALA A 190 5.00 2.34 12.29
N MET A 191 4.65 3.31 11.45
CA MET A 191 5.28 3.58 10.15
C MET A 191 5.29 5.08 9.91
N VAL A 192 6.46 5.69 9.94
CA VAL A 192 6.68 7.12 9.74
C VAL A 192 7.68 7.34 8.62
N SER A 193 7.44 8.32 7.80
CA SER A 193 8.37 8.79 6.76
C SER A 193 8.45 10.32 6.79
N LYS A 194 9.66 10.87 6.65
CA LYS A 194 9.88 12.33 6.60
C LYS A 194 10.79 12.70 5.41
N PRO A 195 10.56 13.87 4.78
CA PRO A 195 9.53 14.86 5.08
C PRO A 195 8.13 14.31 4.90
N THR A 196 7.20 14.88 5.67
CA THR A 196 5.78 14.52 5.66
C THR A 196 4.94 15.62 5.00
N TYR A 197 3.64 15.41 4.91
CA TYR A 197 2.68 16.38 4.36
C TYR A 197 1.31 16.23 5.03
N ASP A 198 0.51 17.29 4.96
CA ASP A 198 -0.88 17.25 5.40
C ASP A 198 -1.76 16.59 4.31
N PRO A 199 -2.35 15.42 4.57
CA PRO A 199 -3.22 14.76 3.60
C PRO A 199 -4.53 15.50 3.35
N ASN A 200 -4.91 16.42 4.23
CA ASN A 200 -6.07 17.27 4.06
C ASN A 200 -5.79 18.46 3.12
N ASN A 201 -4.51 18.73 2.81
CA ASN A 201 -4.06 19.73 1.84
C ASN A 201 -3.14 19.13 0.78
N LEU A 202 -3.65 18.17 0.03
CA LEU A 202 -2.88 17.37 -0.94
C LEU A 202 -2.30 18.22 -2.09
N GLU A 203 -2.98 19.27 -2.51
CA GLU A 203 -2.49 20.16 -3.58
C GLU A 203 -1.18 20.85 -3.19
N ALA A 204 -1.09 21.33 -1.95
CA ALA A 204 0.15 21.92 -1.43
C ALA A 204 1.28 20.89 -1.36
N ALA A 205 0.97 19.65 -0.97
CA ALA A 205 1.93 18.57 -0.92
C ALA A 205 2.49 18.22 -2.31
N ILE A 206 1.64 18.17 -3.33
CA ILE A 206 2.03 17.91 -4.71
C ILE A 206 2.85 19.06 -5.29
N SER A 207 2.45 20.31 -5.00
CA SER A 207 3.22 21.49 -5.41
C SER A 207 4.63 21.48 -4.80
N ALA A 208 4.75 21.16 -3.52
CA ALA A 208 6.03 21.02 -2.84
C ALA A 208 6.89 19.86 -3.41
N ALA A 209 6.26 18.73 -3.75
CA ALA A 209 6.94 17.62 -4.37
C ALA A 209 7.52 17.97 -5.75
N ASN A 210 6.79 18.73 -6.54
CA ASN A 210 7.21 19.15 -7.88
C ASN A 210 8.35 20.18 -7.86
N SER A 211 8.41 21.02 -6.82
CA SER A 211 9.43 22.08 -6.69
C SER A 211 10.69 21.64 -5.96
N GLY A 212 10.61 20.60 -5.09
CA GLY A 212 11.69 20.20 -4.19
C GLY A 212 12.67 19.16 -4.74
N GLY A 213 12.44 18.63 -5.94
CA GLY A 213 13.18 17.49 -6.50
C GLY A 213 12.79 16.14 -5.85
N ALA A 214 13.06 15.04 -6.56
CA ALA A 214 12.59 13.70 -6.17
C ALA A 214 13.07 13.28 -4.76
N SER A 215 14.34 13.52 -4.41
CA SER A 215 14.89 13.13 -3.11
C SER A 215 14.28 13.86 -1.92
N ASN A 216 13.66 15.01 -2.13
CA ASN A 216 13.03 15.82 -1.10
C ASN A 216 11.51 15.71 -1.09
N SER A 217 10.92 14.95 -2.03
CA SER A 217 9.47 14.81 -2.13
C SER A 217 8.87 14.30 -0.82
N PRO A 218 7.88 15.02 -0.26
CA PRO A 218 7.14 14.57 0.91
C PRO A 218 6.18 13.40 0.58
N LEU A 219 5.88 13.17 -0.70
CA LEU A 219 4.97 12.11 -1.14
C LEU A 219 5.61 10.72 -1.11
N ILE A 220 6.95 10.63 -1.02
CA ILE A 220 7.65 9.35 -0.96
C ILE A 220 7.51 8.73 0.43
N ASN A 221 6.90 7.55 0.49
CA ASN A 221 6.98 6.74 1.69
C ASN A 221 8.34 6.04 1.76
N ARG A 222 9.27 6.63 2.52
CA ARG A 222 10.64 6.12 2.65
C ARG A 222 10.73 4.80 3.40
N ALA A 223 9.71 4.47 4.18
CA ALA A 223 9.64 3.18 4.86
C ALA A 223 9.41 2.00 3.89
N THR A 224 8.74 2.25 2.77
CA THR A 224 8.35 1.21 1.81
C THR A 224 9.02 1.33 0.45
N ASN A 225 9.39 2.55 0.05
CA ASN A 225 9.92 2.85 -1.29
C ASN A 225 11.35 3.45 -1.24
N GLY A 226 11.91 3.67 -0.05
CA GLY A 226 13.28 4.11 0.10
C GLY A 226 14.25 2.93 -0.02
N LEU A 227 15.21 3.02 -0.96
CA LEU A 227 16.32 2.09 -1.05
C LEU A 227 17.53 2.72 -0.38
N TYR A 228 18.06 2.06 0.63
CA TYR A 228 19.18 2.53 1.42
C TYR A 228 20.25 1.45 1.51
N PRO A 229 21.56 1.80 1.41
CA PRO A 229 22.62 0.85 1.71
C PRO A 229 22.47 0.40 3.19
N PRO A 230 22.41 -0.91 3.45
CA PRO A 230 22.18 -1.42 4.80
C PRO A 230 23.30 -1.11 5.79
N GLY A 231 24.51 -0.81 5.29
CA GLY A 231 25.69 -0.56 6.12
C GLY A 231 25.97 -1.74 7.06
N SER A 232 26.37 -1.44 8.28
CA SER A 232 26.74 -2.45 9.29
C SER A 232 25.61 -3.38 9.71
N THR A 233 24.35 -3.07 9.42
CA THR A 233 23.25 -4.02 9.65
C THR A 233 23.37 -5.26 8.76
N PHE A 234 24.02 -5.16 7.59
CA PHE A 234 24.28 -6.30 6.73
C PHE A 234 25.25 -7.32 7.34
N LYS A 235 26.00 -6.95 8.37
CA LYS A 235 26.87 -7.88 9.11
C LYS A 235 26.09 -9.02 9.78
N VAL A 236 24.80 -8.83 10.06
CA VAL A 236 23.90 -9.91 10.50
C VAL A 236 23.81 -10.99 9.40
N VAL A 237 23.63 -10.60 8.15
CA VAL A 237 23.58 -11.52 7.00
C VAL A 237 24.93 -12.21 6.84
N THR A 238 26.03 -11.46 6.86
CA THR A 238 27.39 -12.03 6.74
C THR A 238 27.68 -13.00 7.89
N THR A 239 27.29 -12.67 9.12
CA THR A 239 27.44 -13.56 10.29
C THR A 239 26.66 -14.86 10.10
N THR A 240 25.37 -14.76 9.71
CA THR A 240 24.54 -15.94 9.46
C THR A 240 25.14 -16.81 8.38
N SER A 241 25.59 -16.22 7.28
CA SER A 241 26.26 -16.93 6.19
C SER A 241 27.54 -17.63 6.67
N ALA A 242 28.32 -16.95 7.49
CA ALA A 242 29.57 -17.53 8.03
C ALA A 242 29.26 -18.72 8.98
N LEU A 243 28.25 -18.58 9.84
CA LEU A 243 27.82 -19.66 10.74
C LEU A 243 27.28 -20.88 10.01
N GLU A 244 26.62 -20.69 8.87
CA GLU A 244 26.07 -21.79 8.08
C GLU A 244 27.12 -22.46 7.18
N ASN A 245 28.14 -21.74 6.70
CA ASN A 245 29.00 -22.20 5.62
C ASN A 245 30.50 -22.30 5.96
N ILE A 246 30.96 -21.71 7.07
CA ILE A 246 32.36 -21.78 7.47
C ILE A 246 32.50 -22.69 8.70
N PRO A 247 33.13 -23.84 8.57
CA PRO A 247 33.41 -24.72 9.71
C PRO A 247 34.20 -23.99 10.80
N ASP A 248 33.83 -24.23 12.06
CA ASP A 248 34.55 -23.77 13.24
C ASP A 248 34.69 -22.21 13.35
N VAL A 249 33.89 -21.43 12.62
CA VAL A 249 33.98 -19.96 12.62
C VAL A 249 33.86 -19.34 14.01
N LEU A 250 33.14 -19.98 14.92
CA LEU A 250 32.98 -19.54 16.32
C LEU A 250 34.27 -19.70 17.16
N SER A 251 35.16 -20.62 16.79
CA SER A 251 36.43 -20.87 17.49
C SER A 251 37.60 -20.13 16.83
N ARG A 252 37.39 -19.48 15.70
CA ARG A 252 38.43 -18.78 14.94
C ARG A 252 38.77 -17.43 15.55
N THR A 253 40.03 -17.05 15.36
CA THR A 253 40.54 -15.71 15.65
C THR A 253 40.84 -15.01 14.33
N PHE A 254 40.47 -13.76 14.22
CA PHE A 254 40.64 -12.91 13.05
C PHE A 254 41.63 -11.80 13.37
N ASP A 255 42.53 -11.53 12.44
CA ASP A 255 43.53 -10.47 12.56
C ASP A 255 42.95 -9.12 12.08
N ASP A 256 42.63 -8.25 13.03
CA ASP A 256 42.18 -6.88 12.82
C ASP A 256 43.16 -5.86 13.47
N SER A 257 44.44 -6.27 13.60
CA SER A 257 45.47 -5.50 14.29
C SER A 257 45.88 -4.22 13.58
N ASN A 258 45.61 -4.12 12.27
CA ASN A 258 45.91 -2.93 11.49
C ASN A 258 44.73 -1.95 11.30
N GLY A 259 43.51 -2.38 11.62
CA GLY A 259 42.29 -1.59 11.42
C GLY A 259 41.91 -1.41 9.93
N TYR A 260 42.65 -2.02 9.02
CA TYR A 260 42.33 -2.07 7.60
C TYR A 260 42.84 -3.37 6.94
N ILE A 261 42.27 -3.69 5.81
CA ILE A 261 42.70 -4.83 4.97
C ILE A 261 42.73 -4.41 3.49
N GLN A 262 43.75 -4.82 2.78
CA GLN A 262 43.88 -4.59 1.33
C GLN A 262 42.96 -5.53 0.57
N ILE A 263 42.03 -4.99 -0.19
CA ILE A 263 41.08 -5.74 -1.00
C ILE A 263 41.64 -5.99 -2.42
N SER A 264 42.27 -4.99 -3.00
CA SER A 264 42.94 -5.05 -4.30
C SER A 264 44.06 -4.01 -4.35
N ASP A 265 44.83 -3.99 -5.41
CA ASP A 265 45.93 -3.02 -5.57
C ASP A 265 45.50 -1.55 -5.41
N LYS A 266 44.20 -1.28 -5.64
CA LYS A 266 43.64 0.09 -5.60
C LYS A 266 42.72 0.37 -4.43
N TYR A 267 42.23 -0.66 -3.74
CA TYR A 267 41.21 -0.52 -2.71
C TYR A 267 41.59 -1.22 -1.41
N SER A 268 41.54 -0.47 -0.34
CA SER A 268 41.56 -0.98 1.02
C SER A 268 40.23 -0.76 1.72
N LEU A 269 39.86 -1.65 2.62
CA LEU A 269 38.70 -1.55 3.48
C LEU A 269 39.20 -1.29 4.89
N SER A 270 38.75 -0.22 5.51
CA SER A 270 39.10 0.13 6.90
C SER A 270 37.90 0.08 7.83
N ASN A 271 38.20 -0.13 9.10
CA ASN A 271 37.23 0.08 10.18
C ASN A 271 36.85 1.55 10.26
N ASP A 272 35.77 1.84 11.00
CA ASP A 272 35.41 3.22 11.29
C ASP A 272 36.59 3.92 11.98
N SER A 273 36.89 5.13 11.53
CA SER A 273 38.05 5.90 12.03
C SER A 273 39.40 5.18 11.98
N GLY A 274 39.50 4.04 11.28
CA GLY A 274 40.74 3.24 11.19
C GLY A 274 41.10 2.49 12.48
N GLU A 275 40.16 2.28 13.39
CA GLU A 275 40.41 1.59 14.65
C GLU A 275 40.91 0.16 14.45
N ALA A 276 42.02 -0.18 15.12
CA ALA A 276 42.58 -1.51 15.15
C ALA A 276 42.03 -2.28 16.38
N ASN A 277 41.42 -3.45 16.13
CA ASN A 277 40.81 -4.25 17.21
C ASN A 277 41.73 -5.41 17.68
N GLY A 278 42.89 -5.55 17.08
CA GLY A 278 43.81 -6.63 17.39
C GLY A 278 43.33 -7.99 16.87
N TYR A 279 43.63 -9.04 17.60
CA TYR A 279 43.17 -10.40 17.31
C TYR A 279 41.83 -10.63 18.01
N VAL A 280 40.76 -10.78 17.26
CA VAL A 280 39.38 -10.86 17.76
C VAL A 280 38.67 -12.14 17.32
N ASP A 281 37.81 -12.67 18.17
CA ASP A 281 36.85 -13.70 17.78
C ASP A 281 35.64 -13.09 17.03
N LEU A 282 34.76 -13.93 16.48
CA LEU A 282 33.62 -13.50 15.70
C LEU A 282 32.69 -12.55 16.51
N LYS A 283 32.49 -12.87 17.79
CA LYS A 283 31.62 -12.06 18.67
C LYS A 283 32.23 -10.68 18.93
N SER A 284 33.51 -10.62 19.26
CA SER A 284 34.20 -9.37 19.50
C SER A 284 34.29 -8.51 18.24
N ALA A 285 34.53 -9.14 17.07
CA ALA A 285 34.49 -8.46 15.78
C ALA A 285 33.10 -7.88 15.46
N PHE A 286 32.02 -8.60 15.83
CA PHE A 286 30.66 -8.13 15.64
C PHE A 286 30.33 -6.94 16.57
N LEU A 287 30.76 -7.02 17.84
CA LEU A 287 30.60 -5.93 18.81
C LEU A 287 31.35 -4.66 18.41
N ALA A 288 32.58 -4.82 17.92
CA ALA A 288 33.38 -3.72 17.37
C ALA A 288 32.90 -3.23 15.99
N SER A 289 31.94 -3.92 15.39
CA SER A 289 31.50 -3.65 14.03
C SER A 289 32.65 -3.63 13.01
N SER A 290 33.61 -4.57 13.11
CA SER A 290 34.79 -4.61 12.25
C SER A 290 34.45 -4.78 10.79
N ASN A 291 34.82 -3.81 9.96
CA ASN A 291 34.73 -3.92 8.51
C ASN A 291 35.77 -4.88 7.96
N VAL A 292 36.94 -4.92 8.59
CA VAL A 292 38.07 -5.81 8.23
C VAL A 292 37.63 -7.27 8.29
N VAL A 293 37.01 -7.67 9.41
CA VAL A 293 36.58 -9.06 9.59
C VAL A 293 35.39 -9.39 8.69
N PHE A 294 34.32 -8.58 8.70
CA PHE A 294 33.10 -8.92 7.98
C PHE A 294 33.17 -8.65 6.47
N GLY A 295 33.70 -7.53 6.04
CA GLY A 295 33.80 -7.15 4.64
C GLY A 295 35.10 -7.64 3.99
N GLY A 296 36.18 -7.69 4.75
CA GLY A 296 37.49 -8.09 4.27
C GLY A 296 37.77 -9.59 4.32
N ILE A 297 37.55 -10.23 5.45
CA ILE A 297 37.91 -11.64 5.65
C ILE A 297 36.74 -12.56 5.30
N LEU A 298 35.61 -12.47 6.05
CA LEU A 298 34.50 -13.38 5.93
C LEU A 298 33.80 -13.28 4.57
N ALA A 299 33.55 -12.07 4.06
CA ALA A 299 32.90 -11.90 2.78
C ALA A 299 33.72 -12.48 1.62
N ARG A 300 35.06 -12.42 1.71
CA ARG A 300 35.93 -13.01 0.67
C ARG A 300 35.97 -14.54 0.77
N GLU A 301 35.97 -15.09 1.97
CA GLU A 301 35.97 -16.54 2.19
C GLU A 301 34.65 -17.16 1.75
N LEU A 302 33.52 -16.51 2.05
CA LEU A 302 32.19 -16.95 1.64
C LEU A 302 31.96 -16.85 0.12
N GLY A 303 32.49 -15.81 -0.49
CA GLY A 303 32.22 -15.48 -1.89
C GLY A 303 30.88 -14.84 -2.12
N SER A 304 30.70 -14.26 -3.30
CA SER A 304 29.50 -13.48 -3.66
C SER A 304 28.22 -14.30 -3.71
N GLU A 305 28.30 -15.54 -4.24
CA GLU A 305 27.11 -16.38 -4.43
C GLU A 305 26.55 -16.84 -3.09
N THR A 306 27.39 -17.34 -2.18
CA THR A 306 26.96 -17.78 -0.84
C THR A 306 26.35 -16.64 -0.02
N LEU A 307 26.95 -15.44 -0.09
CA LEU A 307 26.39 -14.25 0.55
C LEU A 307 25.06 -13.83 -0.06
N LYS A 308 24.95 -13.90 -1.39
CA LYS A 308 23.71 -13.59 -2.10
C LYS A 308 22.60 -14.57 -1.71
N GLU A 309 22.86 -15.86 -1.72
CA GLU A 309 21.88 -16.89 -1.30
C GLU A 309 21.39 -16.66 0.14
N THR A 310 22.30 -16.29 1.05
CA THR A 310 21.94 -15.97 2.43
C THR A 310 21.12 -14.69 2.48
N ALA A 311 21.51 -13.64 1.75
CA ALA A 311 20.76 -12.39 1.69
C ALA A 311 19.34 -12.59 1.13
N GLU A 312 19.16 -13.43 0.13
CA GLU A 312 17.86 -13.80 -0.43
C GLU A 312 16.96 -14.48 0.61
N LYS A 313 17.51 -15.31 1.51
CA LYS A 313 16.77 -15.87 2.66
C LYS A 313 16.30 -14.78 3.64
N PHE A 314 17.00 -13.66 3.74
CA PHE A 314 16.58 -12.47 4.49
C PHE A 314 15.61 -11.56 3.73
N GLY A 315 15.25 -11.89 2.49
CA GLY A 315 14.31 -11.15 1.68
C GLY A 315 14.92 -10.17 0.67
N PHE A 316 16.25 -10.04 0.61
CA PHE A 316 16.90 -9.25 -0.42
C PHE A 316 16.66 -9.85 -1.81
N ASN A 317 16.48 -8.99 -2.83
CA ASN A 317 16.21 -9.37 -4.23
C ASN A 317 14.96 -10.24 -4.47
N ASN A 318 14.18 -10.53 -3.45
CA ASN A 318 12.96 -11.30 -3.61
C ASN A 318 11.85 -10.44 -4.22
N ASP A 319 11.01 -11.08 -5.02
CA ASP A 319 9.80 -10.42 -5.50
C ASP A 319 8.92 -10.04 -4.31
N VAL A 320 8.72 -8.75 -4.13
CA VAL A 320 7.80 -8.26 -3.12
C VAL A 320 6.38 -8.49 -3.61
N PRO A 321 5.49 -9.07 -2.80
CA PRO A 321 4.10 -9.25 -3.17
C PRO A 321 3.51 -7.92 -3.67
N LYS A 322 2.90 -7.93 -4.85
CA LYS A 322 2.23 -6.74 -5.43
C LYS A 322 1.03 -6.30 -4.59
N GLU A 323 0.56 -7.18 -3.72
CA GLU A 323 -0.47 -6.94 -2.74
C GLU A 323 0.16 -6.30 -1.50
N GLY A 324 -0.45 -5.23 -1.01
CA GLY A 324 0.05 -4.50 0.16
C GLY A 324 0.58 -3.11 -0.16
N PHE A 325 1.54 -2.64 0.61
CA PHE A 325 2.08 -1.27 0.53
C PHE A 325 2.88 -0.98 -0.74
N GLY A 326 3.16 -1.99 -1.59
CA GLY A 326 3.99 -1.81 -2.77
C GLY A 326 5.42 -1.47 -2.38
N LEU A 327 6.08 -2.38 -1.68
CA LEU A 327 7.48 -2.24 -1.29
C LEU A 327 8.38 -2.17 -2.53
N ALA A 328 9.43 -1.37 -2.49
CA ALA A 328 10.46 -1.39 -3.50
C ALA A 328 11.28 -2.69 -3.36
N GLN A 329 11.67 -3.27 -4.48
CA GLN A 329 12.58 -4.40 -4.50
C GLN A 329 13.99 -3.91 -4.13
N SER A 330 14.62 -4.60 -3.21
CA SER A 330 15.99 -4.29 -2.75
C SER A 330 17.05 -4.83 -3.71
#